data_3cbaa1543261f7eba7254acb1b656a5a
#
_entry.id   3cbaa1543261f7eba7254acb1b656a5a
#
_cell.length_a   1.000
_cell.length_b   1.000
_cell.length_c   1.000
_cell.angle_alpha   90.00
_cell.angle_beta   90.00
_cell.angle_gamma   90.00
#
_symmetry.space_group_name_H-M   'P 1'
#
loop_
_entity.id
_entity.type
_entity.pdbx_description
1 polymer ?
#
loop_
_entity_poly.entity_id
_entity_poly.type
_entity_poly.pdbx_seq_one_letter_code
_entity_poly.pdbx_strand_id
1 'polypeptide(L)'
;MASYIGIDVGGTFIKGGLVSKGQLIDFQKIETEAERGPERVIQNIASLIERLKREDTEAAGVGVPGMVDMKNGIVRLPPNLPGWDEVHLTEKLEQMVSIPTFAGNDANFYAVGEWQFGAGIGADDLIVLTLGTGLGGGIISGGRLLLGANFAAGEVGHISIVPNGQQCRCGNRGCIEAYVGRDYLVERAKYLAQKWHSDRLSNKSTLSPKLIAEAADEGDEAAKALWHEFGRMLGIAIVNYVHILDPELVVLGGGVVGAWNHFIDPLMAEVKARLMDFPERKLKVVKGALGDMAGIYGAAFVAMKRGAV
;
A
#
# COMPACT_ATOMS: atom_id res chain seq x y z
N MET A 1 -0.36 24.99 18.58
CA MET A 1 0.64 23.91 18.39
C MET A 1 0.55 23.47 16.94
N ALA A 2 1.68 23.15 16.30
CA ALA A 2 1.71 22.78 14.89
C ALA A 2 0.85 21.55 14.60
N SER A 3 0.06 21.63 13.54
CA SER A 3 -0.70 20.52 12.98
C SER A 3 -0.37 20.33 11.49
N TYR A 4 -0.56 19.13 10.98
CA TYR A 4 -0.22 18.76 9.60
C TYR A 4 -1.38 17.96 9.01
N ILE A 5 -1.68 18.21 7.75
CA ILE A 5 -2.71 17.48 7.03
C ILE A 5 -2.07 16.34 6.23
N GLY A 6 -2.62 15.14 6.36
CA GLY A 6 -2.29 14.01 5.50
C GLY A 6 -3.47 13.67 4.60
N ILE A 7 -3.20 13.53 3.31
CA ILE A 7 -4.18 13.13 2.30
C ILE A 7 -3.72 11.82 1.65
N ASP A 8 -4.64 10.87 1.50
CA ASP A 8 -4.46 9.60 0.80
C ASP A 8 -5.46 9.53 -0.35
N VAL A 9 -4.96 9.57 -1.59
CA VAL A 9 -5.77 9.64 -2.82
C VAL A 9 -5.93 8.24 -3.40
N GLY A 10 -7.10 7.66 -3.24
CA GLY A 10 -7.46 6.42 -3.93
C GLY A 10 -8.30 6.69 -5.21
N GLY A 11 -8.46 5.67 -6.04
CA GLY A 11 -9.26 5.79 -7.28
C GLY A 11 -10.75 6.09 -7.06
N THR A 12 -11.31 5.71 -5.89
CA THR A 12 -12.73 5.91 -5.59
C THR A 12 -12.95 6.99 -4.53
N PHE A 13 -12.09 7.05 -3.53
CA PHE A 13 -12.20 7.96 -2.40
C PHE A 13 -10.86 8.64 -2.11
N ILE A 14 -10.93 9.90 -1.71
CA ILE A 14 -9.85 10.64 -1.07
C ILE A 14 -10.13 10.65 0.44
N LYS A 15 -9.15 10.22 1.21
CA LYS A 15 -9.19 10.27 2.67
C LYS A 15 -8.24 11.38 3.14
N GLY A 16 -8.64 12.16 4.11
CA GLY A 16 -7.81 13.20 4.70
C GLY A 16 -7.91 13.22 6.20
N GLY A 17 -6.83 13.60 6.86
CA GLY A 17 -6.82 13.75 8.29
C GLY A 17 -5.88 14.86 8.77
N LEU A 18 -6.26 15.50 9.87
CA LEU A 18 -5.46 16.45 10.59
C LEU A 18 -4.71 15.73 11.71
N VAL A 19 -3.39 15.81 11.69
CA VAL A 19 -2.52 15.19 12.69
C VAL A 19 -1.81 16.25 13.51
N SER A 20 -1.89 16.15 14.83
CA SER A 20 -1.14 16.98 15.77
C SER A 20 -0.58 16.11 16.89
N LYS A 21 0.67 16.31 17.27
CA LYS A 21 1.38 15.50 18.29
C LYS A 21 1.32 14.00 18.05
N GLY A 22 1.34 13.57 16.78
CA GLY A 22 1.25 12.16 16.42
C GLY A 22 -0.16 11.54 16.58
N GLN A 23 -1.19 12.34 16.83
CA GLN A 23 -2.57 11.89 16.95
C GLN A 23 -3.43 12.43 15.82
N LEU A 24 -4.30 11.60 15.28
CA LEU A 24 -5.33 12.01 14.33
C LEU A 24 -6.43 12.76 15.07
N ILE A 25 -6.57 14.06 14.77
CA ILE A 25 -7.52 14.97 15.45
C ILE A 25 -8.85 15.05 14.69
N ASP A 26 -8.79 14.97 13.37
CA ASP A 26 -9.96 15.06 12.51
C ASP A 26 -9.76 14.13 11.30
N PHE A 27 -10.84 13.57 10.78
CA PHE A 27 -10.81 12.66 9.63
C PHE A 27 -12.02 12.91 8.75
N GLN A 28 -11.78 13.02 7.46
CA GLN A 28 -12.83 13.15 6.45
C GLN A 28 -12.52 12.27 5.25
N LYS A 29 -13.60 11.86 4.57
CA LYS A 29 -13.54 11.06 3.35
C LYS A 29 -14.51 11.63 2.34
N ILE A 30 -14.05 11.80 1.10
CA ILE A 30 -14.85 12.29 -0.01
C ILE A 30 -14.65 11.41 -1.26
N GLU A 31 -15.52 11.49 -2.23
CA GLU A 31 -15.36 10.83 -3.52
C GLU A 31 -14.21 11.46 -4.31
N THR A 32 -13.44 10.62 -5.01
CA THR A 32 -12.32 11.10 -5.88
C THR A 32 -12.86 11.75 -7.14
N GLU A 33 -13.95 11.21 -7.72
CA GLU A 33 -14.49 11.58 -9.02
C GLU A 33 -13.42 11.49 -10.14
N ALA A 34 -12.63 10.42 -10.11
CA ALA A 34 -11.46 10.23 -10.97
C ALA A 34 -11.77 10.33 -12.48
N GLU A 35 -12.95 9.86 -12.89
CA GLU A 35 -13.45 9.90 -14.27
C GLU A 35 -13.64 11.32 -14.81
N ARG A 36 -13.71 12.32 -13.94
CA ARG A 36 -13.86 13.75 -14.32
C ARG A 36 -12.52 14.45 -14.58
N GLY A 37 -11.43 13.67 -14.50
CA GLY A 37 -10.09 14.14 -14.86
C GLY A 37 -9.32 14.87 -13.75
N PRO A 38 -8.05 15.24 -14.03
CA PRO A 38 -7.11 15.75 -13.03
C PRO A 38 -7.58 16.99 -12.30
N GLU A 39 -8.14 17.97 -13.00
CA GLU A 39 -8.55 19.24 -12.41
C GLU A 39 -9.62 19.04 -11.32
N ARG A 40 -10.55 18.11 -11.55
CA ARG A 40 -11.60 17.80 -10.57
C ARG A 40 -11.03 17.13 -9.33
N VAL A 41 -10.14 16.18 -9.51
CA VAL A 41 -9.47 15.49 -8.40
C VAL A 41 -8.66 16.48 -7.57
N ILE A 42 -7.90 17.39 -8.21
CA ILE A 42 -7.12 18.45 -7.53
C ILE A 42 -8.04 19.37 -6.73
N GLN A 43 -9.18 19.79 -7.30
CA GLN A 43 -10.19 20.60 -6.59
C GLN A 43 -10.73 19.87 -5.37
N ASN A 44 -10.98 18.56 -5.47
CA ASN A 44 -11.46 17.75 -4.36
C ASN A 44 -10.39 17.63 -3.26
N ILE A 45 -9.11 17.42 -3.63
CA ILE A 45 -7.99 17.43 -2.67
C ILE A 45 -7.90 18.79 -1.96
N ALA A 46 -7.89 19.89 -2.72
CA ALA A 46 -7.82 21.24 -2.17
C ALA A 46 -9.00 21.54 -1.21
N SER A 47 -10.23 21.18 -1.62
CA SER A 47 -11.42 21.33 -0.79
C SER A 47 -11.31 20.54 0.52
N LEU A 48 -10.75 19.33 0.48
CA LEU A 48 -10.56 18.51 1.68
C LEU A 48 -9.49 19.11 2.61
N ILE A 49 -8.39 19.61 2.04
CA ILE A 49 -7.36 20.33 2.80
C ILE A 49 -7.96 21.56 3.50
N GLU A 50 -8.73 22.40 2.79
CA GLU A 50 -9.35 23.60 3.37
C GLU A 50 -10.36 23.26 4.50
N ARG A 51 -11.08 22.15 4.40
CA ARG A 51 -12.00 21.69 5.47
C ARG A 51 -11.27 21.22 6.73
N LEU A 52 -10.08 20.63 6.56
CA LEU A 52 -9.28 20.11 7.67
C LEU A 52 -8.34 21.17 8.27
N LYS A 53 -8.04 22.22 7.49
CA LYS A 53 -7.09 23.28 7.87
C LYS A 53 -7.57 24.07 9.08
N ARG A 54 -6.66 24.33 10.01
CA ARG A 54 -6.83 25.18 11.19
C ARG A 54 -5.76 26.26 11.21
N GLU A 55 -5.88 27.21 12.11
CA GLU A 55 -4.93 28.34 12.24
C GLU A 55 -3.48 27.89 12.48
N ASP A 56 -3.30 26.75 13.15
CA ASP A 56 -1.99 26.15 13.46
C ASP A 56 -1.52 25.10 12.45
N THR A 57 -2.19 24.97 11.29
CA THR A 57 -1.79 24.02 10.24
C THR A 57 -0.63 24.58 9.42
N GLU A 58 0.51 23.89 9.46
CA GLU A 58 1.74 24.35 8.83
C GLU A 58 1.96 23.84 7.39
N ALA A 59 1.49 22.63 7.08
CA ALA A 59 1.67 22.01 5.76
C ALA A 59 0.70 20.85 5.53
N ALA A 60 0.60 20.43 4.25
CA ALA A 60 -0.14 19.23 3.85
C ALA A 60 0.76 18.26 3.07
N GLY A 61 0.60 16.96 3.32
CA GLY A 61 1.18 15.88 2.52
C GLY A 61 0.08 15.17 1.72
N VAL A 62 0.38 14.76 0.50
CA VAL A 62 -0.59 14.12 -0.41
C VAL A 62 0.02 12.84 -1.00
N GLY A 63 -0.45 11.70 -0.55
CA GLY A 63 -0.14 10.38 -1.11
C GLY A 63 -1.00 10.13 -2.36
N VAL A 64 -0.36 9.86 -3.49
CA VAL A 64 -1.04 9.65 -4.79
C VAL A 64 -0.51 8.37 -5.42
N PRO A 65 -1.36 7.53 -6.05
CA PRO A 65 -0.87 6.38 -6.79
C PRO A 65 0.00 6.77 -7.98
N GLY A 66 0.88 5.87 -8.43
CA GLY A 66 1.75 6.07 -9.59
C GLY A 66 3.11 6.64 -9.25
N MET A 67 3.78 7.16 -10.28
CA MET A 67 5.14 7.70 -10.15
C MET A 67 5.08 9.15 -9.68
N VAL A 68 5.71 9.46 -8.55
CA VAL A 68 5.72 10.81 -7.98
C VAL A 68 7.15 11.29 -7.80
N ASP A 69 7.51 12.35 -8.53
CA ASP A 69 8.72 13.12 -8.28
C ASP A 69 8.51 13.96 -7.01
N MET A 70 8.93 13.44 -5.88
CA MET A 70 8.74 14.09 -4.57
C MET A 70 9.48 15.43 -4.48
N LYS A 71 10.55 15.62 -5.23
CA LYS A 71 11.34 16.85 -5.20
C LYS A 71 10.62 18.02 -5.87
N ASN A 72 9.93 17.73 -6.99
CA ASN A 72 9.26 18.74 -7.80
C ASN A 72 7.73 18.69 -7.64
N GLY A 73 7.18 17.75 -6.89
CA GLY A 73 5.74 17.59 -6.67
C GLY A 73 4.96 17.20 -7.93
N ILE A 74 5.60 16.42 -8.83
CA ILE A 74 5.03 16.04 -10.13
C ILE A 74 4.55 14.60 -10.07
N VAL A 75 3.31 14.37 -10.47
CA VAL A 75 2.67 13.03 -10.56
C VAL A 75 2.58 12.61 -12.01
N ARG A 76 2.98 11.36 -12.30
CA ARG A 76 2.93 10.79 -13.65
C ARG A 76 2.20 9.45 -13.65
N LEU A 77 1.34 9.29 -14.67
CA LEU A 77 0.69 8.04 -15.06
C LEU A 77 0.10 7.21 -13.89
N PRO A 78 -0.66 7.79 -12.97
CA PRO A 78 -1.30 7.04 -11.90
C PRO A 78 -2.32 6.05 -12.48
N PRO A 79 -2.25 4.74 -12.13
CA PRO A 79 -3.03 3.70 -12.81
C PRO A 79 -4.55 3.84 -12.65
N ASN A 80 -5.00 4.55 -11.61
CA ASN A 80 -6.43 4.67 -11.27
C ASN A 80 -6.96 6.10 -11.40
N LEU A 81 -6.20 7.01 -12.00
CA LEU A 81 -6.56 8.41 -12.22
C LEU A 81 -6.35 8.77 -13.71
N PRO A 82 -7.37 8.64 -14.55
CA PRO A 82 -7.23 8.88 -15.98
C PRO A 82 -6.90 10.34 -16.30
N GLY A 83 -6.13 10.56 -17.38
CA GLY A 83 -5.77 11.89 -17.87
C GLY A 83 -4.60 12.56 -17.14
N TRP A 84 -3.90 11.83 -16.27
CA TRP A 84 -2.72 12.33 -15.54
C TRP A 84 -1.42 11.94 -16.28
N ASP A 85 -1.07 12.62 -17.36
CA ASP A 85 0.20 12.35 -18.04
C ASP A 85 1.39 12.90 -17.26
N GLU A 86 1.38 14.21 -17.00
CA GLU A 86 2.32 14.90 -16.11
C GLU A 86 1.58 16.04 -15.41
N VAL A 87 1.39 15.95 -14.10
CA VAL A 87 0.66 16.92 -13.31
C VAL A 87 1.54 17.52 -12.22
N HIS A 88 1.76 18.83 -12.24
CA HIS A 88 2.45 19.60 -11.19
C HIS A 88 1.52 19.78 -9.99
N LEU A 89 1.33 18.70 -9.21
CA LEU A 89 0.30 18.63 -8.18
C LEU A 89 0.52 19.62 -7.05
N THR A 90 1.74 19.70 -6.51
CA THR A 90 2.02 20.58 -5.35
C THR A 90 1.87 22.04 -5.71
N GLU A 91 2.38 22.46 -6.88
CA GLU A 91 2.23 23.85 -7.37
C GLU A 91 0.76 24.25 -7.48
N LYS A 92 -0.07 23.39 -8.11
CA LYS A 92 -1.51 23.65 -8.26
C LYS A 92 -2.23 23.71 -6.90
N LEU A 93 -1.89 22.80 -5.97
CA LEU A 93 -2.50 22.79 -4.64
C LEU A 93 -2.09 24.02 -3.82
N GLU A 94 -0.81 24.40 -3.83
CA GLU A 94 -0.32 25.56 -3.07
C GLU A 94 -1.00 26.88 -3.49
N GLN A 95 -1.29 27.03 -4.80
CA GLN A 95 -2.08 28.15 -5.30
C GLN A 95 -3.51 28.18 -4.77
N MET A 96 -4.07 27.01 -4.41
CA MET A 96 -5.46 26.91 -3.93
C MET A 96 -5.59 26.99 -2.41
N VAL A 97 -4.64 26.38 -1.67
CA VAL A 97 -4.78 26.17 -0.22
C VAL A 97 -3.87 27.09 0.62
N SER A 98 -2.96 27.82 0.01
CA SER A 98 -2.06 28.80 0.64
C SER A 98 -1.24 28.25 1.82
N ILE A 99 -0.90 26.96 1.79
CA ILE A 99 0.05 26.28 2.70
C ILE A 99 1.00 25.41 1.89
N PRO A 100 2.24 25.18 2.35
CA PRO A 100 3.17 24.27 1.70
C PRO A 100 2.58 22.87 1.51
N THR A 101 2.72 22.28 0.33
CA THR A 101 2.25 20.94 0.03
C THR A 101 3.38 20.03 -0.46
N PHE A 102 3.32 18.75 -0.08
CA PHE A 102 4.31 17.73 -0.44
C PHE A 102 3.59 16.52 -1.01
N ALA A 103 3.99 16.06 -2.19
CA ALA A 103 3.41 14.88 -2.81
C ALA A 103 4.37 13.70 -2.78
N GLY A 104 3.84 12.48 -2.69
CA GLY A 104 4.60 11.25 -2.80
C GLY A 104 3.71 10.07 -3.18
N ASN A 105 4.33 8.92 -3.47
CA ASN A 105 3.58 7.71 -3.79
C ASN A 105 2.80 7.22 -2.55
N ASP A 106 1.57 6.77 -2.75
CA ASP A 106 0.64 6.33 -1.71
C ASP A 106 1.18 5.15 -0.86
N ALA A 107 1.80 4.15 -1.50
CA ALA A 107 2.38 3.01 -0.79
C ALA A 107 3.63 3.40 0.01
N ASN A 108 4.44 4.33 -0.51
CA ASN A 108 5.56 4.90 0.23
C ASN A 108 5.08 5.66 1.48
N PHE A 109 4.02 6.46 1.35
CA PHE A 109 3.46 7.18 2.48
C PHE A 109 2.79 6.25 3.48
N TYR A 110 2.14 5.19 3.00
CA TYR A 110 1.66 4.11 3.87
C TYR A 110 2.82 3.52 4.69
N ALA A 111 3.95 3.23 4.04
CA ALA A 111 5.14 2.70 4.71
C ALA A 111 5.71 3.66 5.76
N VAL A 112 5.79 4.96 5.44
CA VAL A 112 6.23 6.00 6.38
C VAL A 112 5.28 6.08 7.58
N GLY A 113 3.97 5.93 7.37
CA GLY A 113 2.98 5.90 8.45
C GLY A 113 3.21 4.73 9.41
N GLU A 114 3.31 3.52 8.89
CA GLU A 114 3.58 2.33 9.71
C GLU A 114 4.95 2.40 10.39
N TRP A 115 5.96 2.97 9.74
CA TRP A 115 7.28 3.17 10.31
C TRP A 115 7.27 4.12 11.49
N GLN A 116 6.63 5.28 11.37
CA GLN A 116 6.72 6.36 12.37
C GLN A 116 5.65 6.26 13.47
N PHE A 117 4.49 5.67 13.18
CA PHE A 117 3.34 5.69 14.09
C PHE A 117 2.70 4.31 14.29
N GLY A 118 3.14 3.29 13.58
CA GLY A 118 2.53 1.97 13.58
C GLY A 118 3.47 0.84 13.97
N ALA A 119 3.37 -0.28 13.26
CA ALA A 119 4.09 -1.51 13.55
C ALA A 119 5.61 -1.42 13.36
N GLY A 120 6.09 -0.39 12.65
CA GLY A 120 7.50 -0.16 12.34
C GLY A 120 8.24 0.74 13.32
N ILE A 121 7.60 1.20 14.41
CA ILE A 121 8.23 2.11 15.37
C ILE A 121 9.52 1.49 15.94
N GLY A 122 10.63 2.22 15.79
CA GLY A 122 11.94 1.84 16.31
C GLY A 122 12.76 0.93 15.39
N ALA A 123 12.24 0.57 14.21
CA ALA A 123 13.01 -0.15 13.20
C ALA A 123 13.72 0.84 12.25
N ASP A 124 14.98 0.55 11.90
CA ASP A 124 15.76 1.33 10.94
C ASP A 124 15.73 0.71 9.53
N ASP A 125 15.54 -0.61 9.44
CA ASP A 125 15.48 -1.36 8.18
C ASP A 125 14.21 -2.21 8.11
N LEU A 126 13.22 -1.76 7.35
CA LEU A 126 11.94 -2.48 7.20
C LEU A 126 11.35 -2.35 5.80
N ILE A 127 10.51 -3.31 5.47
CA ILE A 127 9.69 -3.29 4.26
C ILE A 127 8.24 -3.32 4.68
N VAL A 128 7.44 -2.42 4.13
CA VAL A 128 5.99 -2.44 4.30
C VAL A 128 5.36 -2.84 2.97
N LEU A 129 4.51 -3.86 3.01
CA LEU A 129 3.77 -4.37 1.84
C LEU A 129 2.29 -4.04 2.00
N THR A 130 1.70 -3.40 1.00
CA THR A 130 0.27 -3.06 0.98
C THR A 130 -0.49 -4.05 0.09
N LEU A 131 -1.23 -4.96 0.70
CA LEU A 131 -2.02 -6.01 0.05
C LEU A 131 -3.45 -5.50 -0.22
N GLY A 132 -3.72 -5.11 -1.44
CA GLY A 132 -4.98 -4.48 -1.86
C GLY A 132 -5.40 -4.88 -3.27
N THR A 133 -5.81 -3.92 -4.10
CA THR A 133 -6.09 -4.11 -5.53
C THR A 133 -4.89 -4.75 -6.24
N GLY A 134 -3.70 -4.26 -5.94
CA GLY A 134 -2.42 -4.84 -6.29
C GLY A 134 -1.57 -5.14 -5.06
N LEU A 135 -0.25 -5.16 -5.26
CA LEU A 135 0.76 -5.24 -4.22
C LEU A 135 1.69 -4.02 -4.33
N GLY A 136 1.47 -3.04 -3.48
CA GLY A 136 2.38 -1.92 -3.31
C GLY A 136 3.34 -2.14 -2.14
N GLY A 137 4.29 -1.22 -1.98
CA GLY A 137 5.17 -1.24 -0.82
C GLY A 137 6.06 -0.01 -0.70
N GLY A 138 6.71 0.09 0.44
CA GLY A 138 7.76 1.07 0.69
C GLY A 138 8.87 0.44 1.51
N ILE A 139 10.07 0.91 1.28
CA ILE A 139 11.29 0.37 1.88
C ILE A 139 11.93 1.48 2.72
N ILE A 140 12.17 1.19 3.98
CA ILE A 140 12.97 2.03 4.85
C ILE A 140 14.32 1.32 5.02
N SER A 141 15.42 2.02 4.77
CA SER A 141 16.76 1.49 4.96
C SER A 141 17.67 2.53 5.59
N GLY A 142 18.33 2.15 6.67
CA GLY A 142 19.16 3.04 7.48
C GLY A 142 18.36 4.24 8.02
N GLY A 143 17.10 4.05 8.40
CA GLY A 143 16.23 5.10 8.92
C GLY A 143 15.80 6.13 7.88
N ARG A 144 15.72 5.76 6.59
CA ARG A 144 15.29 6.64 5.48
C ARG A 144 14.42 5.90 4.48
N LEU A 145 13.42 6.58 3.94
CA LEU A 145 12.64 6.05 2.82
C LEU A 145 13.50 5.91 1.57
N LEU A 146 13.55 4.72 0.99
CA LEU A 146 14.27 4.44 -0.24
C LEU A 146 13.45 4.89 -1.46
N LEU A 147 13.85 5.99 -2.08
CA LEU A 147 13.15 6.55 -3.24
C LEU A 147 13.78 6.13 -4.58
N GLY A 148 15.06 5.76 -4.58
CA GLY A 148 15.81 5.48 -5.80
C GLY A 148 16.16 6.74 -6.61
N ALA A 149 16.86 6.54 -7.72
CA ALA A 149 17.35 7.65 -8.55
C ALA A 149 16.25 8.44 -9.24
N ASN A 150 15.10 7.81 -9.51
CA ASN A 150 13.98 8.38 -10.25
C ASN A 150 12.66 8.32 -9.45
N PHE A 151 12.73 8.26 -8.14
CA PHE A 151 11.57 8.12 -7.24
C PHE A 151 10.70 6.88 -7.52
N ALA A 152 11.30 5.82 -8.08
CA ALA A 152 10.60 4.60 -8.49
C ALA A 152 11.12 3.34 -7.73
N ALA A 153 11.82 3.51 -6.61
CA ALA A 153 12.14 2.38 -5.75
C ALA A 153 10.90 1.90 -4.98
N GLY A 154 10.91 0.65 -4.55
CA GLY A 154 9.79 0.09 -3.80
C GLY A 154 8.69 -0.53 -4.66
N GLU A 155 8.88 -0.69 -5.97
CA GLU A 155 7.96 -1.40 -6.88
C GLU A 155 8.01 -2.92 -6.63
N VAL A 156 7.85 -3.30 -5.38
CA VAL A 156 8.00 -4.67 -4.85
C VAL A 156 7.00 -5.65 -5.47
N GLY A 157 5.81 -5.18 -5.86
CA GLY A 157 4.78 -5.99 -6.52
C GLY A 157 5.18 -6.49 -7.91
N HIS A 158 6.17 -5.84 -8.55
CA HIS A 158 6.53 -6.13 -9.94
C HIS A 158 7.81 -6.96 -10.12
N ILE A 159 8.39 -7.49 -9.04
CA ILE A 159 9.44 -8.50 -9.15
C ILE A 159 8.85 -9.82 -9.69
N SER A 160 9.52 -10.44 -10.65
CA SER A 160 9.13 -11.76 -11.17
C SER A 160 9.58 -12.86 -10.21
N ILE A 161 8.62 -13.61 -9.65
CA ILE A 161 8.88 -14.79 -8.81
C ILE A 161 8.66 -16.10 -9.56
N VAL A 162 7.99 -16.05 -10.70
CA VAL A 162 7.76 -17.20 -11.57
C VAL A 162 8.19 -16.84 -13.00
N PRO A 163 9.31 -17.39 -13.52
CA PRO A 163 9.72 -17.14 -14.89
C PRO A 163 8.62 -17.53 -15.88
N ASN A 164 8.30 -16.65 -16.81
CA ASN A 164 7.20 -16.86 -17.80
C ASN A 164 5.82 -17.17 -17.18
N GLY A 165 5.61 -16.76 -15.94
CA GLY A 165 4.35 -16.97 -15.20
C GLY A 165 3.18 -16.13 -15.71
N GLN A 166 2.22 -15.84 -14.83
CA GLN A 166 1.02 -15.09 -15.18
C GLN A 166 1.35 -13.70 -15.71
N GLN A 167 0.54 -13.23 -16.66
CA GLN A 167 0.65 -11.86 -17.17
C GLN A 167 0.29 -10.86 -16.07
N CYS A 168 1.17 -9.90 -15.82
CA CYS A 168 0.90 -8.77 -14.93
C CYS A 168 0.36 -7.58 -15.72
N ARG A 169 -0.43 -6.73 -15.07
CA ARG A 169 -0.95 -5.48 -15.68
C ARG A 169 0.15 -4.49 -16.03
N CYS A 170 1.32 -4.56 -15.39
CA CYS A 170 2.48 -3.74 -15.74
C CYS A 170 3.15 -4.10 -17.08
N GLY A 171 2.67 -5.14 -17.77
CA GLY A 171 3.23 -5.64 -19.02
C GLY A 171 4.24 -6.78 -18.86
N ASN A 172 4.78 -7.01 -17.66
CA ASN A 172 5.73 -8.09 -17.35
C ASN A 172 4.99 -9.41 -17.05
N ARG A 173 5.73 -10.51 -16.91
CA ARG A 173 5.21 -11.82 -16.53
C ARG A 173 5.82 -12.31 -15.22
N GLY A 174 4.99 -13.02 -14.44
CA GLY A 174 5.42 -13.68 -13.21
C GLY A 174 5.62 -12.75 -12.02
N CYS A 175 5.21 -11.47 -12.11
CA CYS A 175 5.23 -10.54 -11.00
C CYS A 175 4.45 -11.11 -9.81
N ILE A 176 4.94 -10.91 -8.59
CA ILE A 176 4.23 -11.37 -7.38
C ILE A 176 2.81 -10.79 -7.30
N GLU A 177 2.57 -9.56 -7.72
CA GLU A 177 1.24 -8.96 -7.77
C GLU A 177 0.23 -9.82 -8.53
N ALA A 178 0.64 -10.47 -9.62
CA ALA A 178 -0.22 -11.37 -10.40
C ALA A 178 -0.64 -12.67 -9.67
N TYR A 179 -0.18 -12.86 -8.42
CA TYR A 179 -0.53 -14.01 -7.59
C TYR A 179 -1.19 -13.61 -6.27
N VAL A 180 -0.98 -12.36 -5.82
CA VAL A 180 -1.48 -11.89 -4.51
C VAL A 180 -2.37 -10.64 -4.60
N GLY A 181 -2.46 -9.97 -5.75
CA GLY A 181 -3.37 -8.85 -5.95
C GLY A 181 -4.84 -9.34 -5.91
N ARG A 182 -5.73 -8.49 -5.41
CA ARG A 182 -7.16 -8.83 -5.18
C ARG A 182 -7.84 -9.44 -6.40
N ASP A 183 -7.65 -8.86 -7.58
CA ASP A 183 -8.37 -9.31 -8.77
C ASP A 183 -7.88 -10.68 -9.24
N TYR A 184 -6.57 -10.92 -9.18
CA TYR A 184 -5.98 -12.24 -9.48
C TYR A 184 -6.42 -13.28 -8.44
N LEU A 185 -6.52 -12.90 -7.18
CA LEU A 185 -7.00 -13.75 -6.09
C LEU A 185 -8.45 -14.16 -6.31
N VAL A 186 -9.31 -13.23 -6.74
CA VAL A 186 -10.71 -13.50 -7.06
C VAL A 186 -10.84 -14.45 -8.27
N GLU A 187 -10.06 -14.23 -9.33
CA GLU A 187 -10.04 -15.12 -10.49
C GLU A 187 -9.55 -16.53 -10.14
N ARG A 188 -8.52 -16.61 -9.32
CA ARG A 188 -7.99 -17.88 -8.83
C ARG A 188 -9.00 -18.64 -7.97
N ALA A 189 -9.75 -17.91 -7.13
CA ALA A 189 -10.84 -18.48 -6.34
C ALA A 189 -11.92 -19.10 -7.21
N LYS A 190 -12.35 -18.43 -8.27
CA LYS A 190 -13.31 -18.98 -9.24
C LYS A 190 -12.80 -20.27 -9.90
N TYR A 191 -11.54 -20.28 -10.31
CA TYR A 191 -10.93 -21.49 -10.90
C TYR A 191 -10.91 -22.65 -9.91
N LEU A 192 -10.49 -22.42 -8.67
CA LEU A 192 -10.44 -23.46 -7.64
C LEU A 192 -11.85 -23.92 -7.24
N ALA A 193 -12.82 -23.01 -7.20
CA ALA A 193 -14.22 -23.33 -6.95
C ALA A 193 -14.77 -24.35 -7.97
N GLN A 194 -14.50 -24.16 -9.24
CA GLN A 194 -14.88 -25.10 -10.29
C GLN A 194 -14.16 -26.45 -10.14
N LYS A 195 -12.85 -26.41 -9.92
CA LYS A 195 -12.01 -27.62 -9.80
C LYS A 195 -12.39 -28.50 -8.61
N TRP A 196 -12.79 -27.90 -7.50
CA TRP A 196 -13.08 -28.57 -6.22
C TRP A 196 -14.58 -28.64 -5.91
N HIS A 197 -15.44 -28.21 -6.87
CA HIS A 197 -16.89 -28.17 -6.72
C HIS A 197 -17.36 -27.44 -5.45
N SER A 198 -16.78 -26.26 -5.20
CA SER A 198 -17.14 -25.43 -4.07
C SER A 198 -18.39 -24.63 -4.36
N ASP A 199 -19.51 -24.98 -3.75
CA ASP A 199 -20.78 -24.23 -3.85
C ASP A 199 -20.67 -22.86 -3.19
N ARG A 200 -19.85 -22.74 -2.16
CA ARG A 200 -19.69 -21.48 -1.40
C ARG A 200 -19.04 -20.37 -2.22
N LEU A 201 -18.07 -20.71 -3.06
CA LEU A 201 -17.40 -19.76 -3.93
C LEU A 201 -18.10 -19.59 -5.27
N SER A 202 -18.72 -20.65 -5.82
CA SER A 202 -19.37 -20.64 -7.13
C SER A 202 -20.65 -19.83 -7.17
N ASN A 203 -21.42 -19.81 -6.07
CA ASN A 203 -22.76 -19.20 -6.02
C ASN A 203 -22.73 -17.70 -5.66
N LYS A 204 -21.57 -17.07 -5.52
CA LYS A 204 -21.49 -15.64 -5.20
C LYS A 204 -21.30 -14.82 -6.47
N SER A 205 -22.23 -13.91 -6.74
CA SER A 205 -22.15 -12.97 -7.87
C SER A 205 -20.95 -12.03 -7.79
N THR A 206 -20.46 -11.76 -6.57
CA THR A 206 -19.29 -10.95 -6.31
C THR A 206 -18.42 -11.64 -5.26
N LEU A 207 -17.22 -12.08 -5.64
CA LEU A 207 -16.20 -12.56 -4.71
C LEU A 207 -15.33 -11.40 -4.25
N SER A 208 -14.88 -11.50 -2.98
CA SER A 208 -13.88 -10.58 -2.41
C SER A 208 -12.96 -11.36 -1.49
N PRO A 209 -11.75 -10.85 -1.17
CA PRO A 209 -10.87 -11.49 -0.21
C PRO A 209 -11.54 -11.81 1.12
N LYS A 210 -12.40 -10.92 1.61
CA LYS A 210 -13.21 -11.14 2.83
C LYS A 210 -14.12 -12.36 2.70
N LEU A 211 -14.91 -12.44 1.64
CA LEU A 211 -15.83 -13.57 1.42
C LEU A 211 -15.11 -14.91 1.22
N ILE A 212 -13.91 -14.87 0.63
CA ILE A 212 -13.07 -16.07 0.49
C ILE A 212 -12.49 -16.49 1.85
N ALA A 213 -12.13 -15.54 2.71
CA ALA A 213 -11.69 -15.83 4.07
C ALA A 213 -12.83 -16.43 4.91
N GLU A 214 -14.03 -15.86 4.84
CA GLU A 214 -15.23 -16.40 5.49
C GLU A 214 -15.54 -17.84 5.03
N ALA A 215 -15.42 -18.12 3.73
CA ALA A 215 -15.57 -19.49 3.22
C ALA A 215 -14.53 -20.45 3.79
N ALA A 216 -13.27 -20.01 3.94
CA ALA A 216 -12.22 -20.81 4.55
C ALA A 216 -12.47 -21.08 6.04
N ASP A 217 -12.98 -20.09 6.79
CA ASP A 217 -13.42 -20.24 8.19
C ASP A 217 -14.53 -21.29 8.32
N GLU A 218 -15.43 -21.33 7.36
CA GLU A 218 -16.52 -22.31 7.29
C GLU A 218 -16.09 -23.69 6.73
N GLY A 219 -14.81 -23.90 6.50
CA GLY A 219 -14.23 -25.18 6.14
C GLY A 219 -14.13 -25.47 4.63
N ASP A 220 -14.38 -24.48 3.74
CA ASP A 220 -14.27 -24.67 2.29
C ASP A 220 -12.82 -24.97 1.85
N GLU A 221 -12.61 -26.13 1.27
CA GLU A 221 -11.27 -26.61 0.91
C GLU A 221 -10.66 -25.83 -0.27
N ALA A 222 -11.48 -25.32 -1.20
CA ALA A 222 -10.99 -24.49 -2.29
C ALA A 222 -10.49 -23.14 -1.78
N ALA A 223 -11.20 -22.54 -0.81
CA ALA A 223 -10.80 -21.31 -0.16
C ALA A 223 -9.52 -21.50 0.68
N LYS A 224 -9.42 -22.59 1.44
CA LYS A 224 -8.19 -22.92 2.19
C LYS A 224 -6.99 -23.13 1.27
N ALA A 225 -7.16 -23.88 0.16
CA ALA A 225 -6.12 -24.10 -0.82
C ALA A 225 -5.64 -22.78 -1.47
N LEU A 226 -6.56 -21.85 -1.74
CA LEU A 226 -6.22 -20.53 -2.25
C LEU A 226 -5.34 -19.75 -1.28
N TRP A 227 -5.73 -19.65 -0.01
CA TRP A 227 -4.97 -18.92 1.00
C TRP A 227 -3.61 -19.56 1.27
N HIS A 228 -3.52 -20.87 1.21
CA HIS A 228 -2.25 -21.59 1.29
C HIS A 228 -1.33 -21.23 0.11
N GLU A 229 -1.86 -21.21 -1.14
CA GLU A 229 -1.11 -20.79 -2.34
C GLU A 229 -0.67 -19.32 -2.22
N PHE A 230 -1.57 -18.43 -1.78
CA PHE A 230 -1.29 -17.03 -1.53
C PHE A 230 -0.13 -16.83 -0.56
N GLY A 231 -0.19 -17.49 0.60
CA GLY A 231 0.87 -17.40 1.62
C GLY A 231 2.21 -17.87 1.10
N ARG A 232 2.24 -18.99 0.36
CA ARG A 232 3.46 -19.50 -0.26
C ARG A 232 4.07 -18.50 -1.24
N MET A 233 3.28 -17.92 -2.15
CA MET A 233 3.78 -16.95 -3.13
C MET A 233 4.33 -15.70 -2.45
N LEU A 234 3.62 -15.19 -1.45
CA LEU A 234 4.08 -14.03 -0.68
C LEU A 234 5.34 -14.35 0.12
N GLY A 235 5.46 -15.55 0.70
CA GLY A 235 6.65 -16.01 1.41
C GLY A 235 7.88 -16.06 0.51
N ILE A 236 7.74 -16.55 -0.73
CA ILE A 236 8.82 -16.55 -1.74
C ILE A 236 9.29 -15.11 -2.05
N ALA A 237 8.34 -14.19 -2.24
CA ALA A 237 8.67 -12.79 -2.51
C ALA A 237 9.41 -12.15 -1.31
N ILE A 238 8.93 -12.38 -0.08
CA ILE A 238 9.57 -11.86 1.13
C ILE A 238 11.02 -12.38 1.24
N VAL A 239 11.28 -13.65 0.96
CA VAL A 239 12.65 -14.19 0.95
C VAL A 239 13.54 -13.44 -0.03
N ASN A 240 13.05 -13.14 -1.23
CA ASN A 240 13.81 -12.36 -2.21
C ASN A 240 14.13 -10.95 -1.71
N TYR A 241 13.17 -10.27 -1.08
CA TYR A 241 13.41 -8.95 -0.48
C TYR A 241 14.42 -9.02 0.66
N VAL A 242 14.31 -10.04 1.51
CA VAL A 242 15.24 -10.23 2.64
C VAL A 242 16.66 -10.52 2.15
N HIS A 243 16.83 -11.28 1.07
CA HIS A 243 18.15 -11.53 0.50
C HIS A 243 18.81 -10.29 -0.12
N ILE A 244 18.01 -9.29 -0.55
CA ILE A 244 18.51 -8.06 -1.19
C ILE A 244 18.74 -6.95 -0.16
N LEU A 245 17.82 -6.81 0.81
CA LEU A 245 17.74 -5.64 1.68
C LEU A 245 18.05 -5.92 3.15
N ASP A 246 18.05 -7.20 3.55
CA ASP A 246 18.24 -7.69 4.93
C ASP A 246 17.47 -6.90 6.01
N PRO A 247 16.16 -6.69 5.86
CA PRO A 247 15.38 -5.94 6.81
C PRO A 247 15.18 -6.73 8.11
N GLU A 248 15.07 -6.03 9.23
CA GLU A 248 14.69 -6.63 10.51
C GLU A 248 13.18 -6.89 10.63
N LEU A 249 12.37 -6.19 9.81
CA LEU A 249 10.91 -6.21 9.90
C LEU A 249 10.26 -6.16 8.52
N VAL A 250 9.26 -7.02 8.32
CA VAL A 250 8.30 -6.93 7.22
C VAL A 250 6.92 -6.67 7.79
N VAL A 251 6.31 -5.54 7.41
CA VAL A 251 4.96 -5.16 7.81
C VAL A 251 4.00 -5.46 6.67
N LEU A 252 2.94 -6.22 6.92
CA LEU A 252 1.88 -6.50 5.95
C LEU A 252 0.64 -5.67 6.27
N GLY A 253 0.27 -4.78 5.36
CA GLY A 253 -0.89 -3.91 5.47
C GLY A 253 -1.90 -4.11 4.34
N GLY A 254 -2.94 -3.27 4.31
CA GLY A 254 -4.00 -3.31 3.31
C GLY A 254 -5.13 -4.29 3.62
N GLY A 255 -6.20 -4.24 2.83
CA GLY A 255 -7.45 -4.94 3.13
C GLY A 255 -7.37 -6.47 3.13
N VAL A 256 -6.43 -7.06 2.37
CA VAL A 256 -6.26 -8.52 2.29
C VAL A 256 -5.72 -9.10 3.59
N VAL A 257 -5.04 -8.29 4.41
CA VAL A 257 -4.51 -8.71 5.72
C VAL A 257 -5.60 -9.16 6.70
N GLY A 258 -6.87 -8.82 6.44
CA GLY A 258 -8.00 -9.38 7.17
C GLY A 258 -8.04 -10.92 7.18
N ALA A 259 -7.49 -11.58 6.14
CA ALA A 259 -7.38 -13.03 6.02
C ALA A 259 -6.10 -13.62 6.65
N TRP A 260 -5.40 -12.89 7.49
CA TRP A 260 -4.09 -13.23 8.06
C TRP A 260 -3.94 -14.68 8.53
N ASN A 261 -4.90 -15.18 9.31
CA ASN A 261 -4.84 -16.50 9.93
C ASN A 261 -4.83 -17.64 8.90
N HIS A 262 -5.28 -17.39 7.66
CA HIS A 262 -5.32 -18.40 6.59
C HIS A 262 -4.02 -18.49 5.80
N PHE A 263 -3.19 -17.43 5.79
CA PHE A 263 -2.00 -17.40 4.95
C PHE A 263 -0.67 -17.26 5.69
N ILE A 264 -0.68 -16.86 6.98
CA ILE A 264 0.58 -16.60 7.68
C ILE A 264 1.43 -17.86 7.88
N ASP A 265 0.83 -18.98 8.22
CA ASP A 265 1.57 -20.24 8.44
C ASP A 265 2.25 -20.73 7.14
N PRO A 266 1.56 -20.86 5.99
CA PRO A 266 2.22 -21.21 4.74
C PRO A 266 3.25 -20.17 4.27
N LEU A 267 3.04 -18.88 4.56
CA LEU A 267 4.03 -17.83 4.29
C LEU A 267 5.30 -18.08 5.11
N MET A 268 5.17 -18.24 6.43
CA MET A 268 6.32 -18.44 7.31
C MET A 268 7.03 -19.78 7.05
N ALA A 269 6.31 -20.80 6.60
CA ALA A 269 6.91 -22.06 6.17
C ALA A 269 7.84 -21.88 4.97
N GLU A 270 7.42 -21.11 3.95
CA GLU A 270 8.28 -20.79 2.80
C GLU A 270 9.46 -19.90 3.20
N VAL A 271 9.25 -18.91 4.06
CA VAL A 271 10.34 -18.07 4.58
C VAL A 271 11.38 -18.94 5.29
N LYS A 272 10.95 -19.80 6.19
CA LYS A 272 11.86 -20.69 6.93
C LYS A 272 12.60 -21.68 6.02
N ALA A 273 11.92 -22.20 4.99
CA ALA A 273 12.50 -23.20 4.09
C ALA A 273 13.54 -22.63 3.12
N ARG A 274 13.47 -21.34 2.81
CA ARG A 274 14.26 -20.72 1.73
C ARG A 274 15.24 -19.65 2.18
N LEU A 275 15.00 -19.07 3.36
CA LEU A 275 15.86 -18.01 3.87
C LEU A 275 17.22 -18.60 4.26
N MET A 276 18.29 -17.98 3.77
CA MET A 276 19.65 -18.32 4.24
C MET A 276 19.74 -18.04 5.73
N ASP A 277 20.18 -19.04 6.48
CA ASP A 277 20.27 -18.97 7.94
C ASP A 277 21.54 -18.20 8.34
N PHE A 278 21.35 -17.10 9.05
CA PHE A 278 22.39 -16.32 9.71
C PHE A 278 22.03 -16.21 11.19
N PRO A 279 22.89 -16.60 12.12
CA PRO A 279 22.59 -16.63 13.55
C PRO A 279 22.05 -15.32 14.13
N GLU A 280 22.51 -14.19 13.58
CA GLU A 280 22.14 -12.83 14.01
C GLU A 280 20.83 -12.33 13.41
N ARG A 281 20.32 -12.99 12.36
CA ARG A 281 19.10 -12.54 11.67
C ARG A 281 17.85 -12.70 12.54
N LYS A 282 17.16 -11.59 12.78
CA LYS A 282 15.96 -11.53 13.62
C LYS A 282 14.73 -11.03 12.83
N LEU A 283 14.57 -11.53 11.62
CA LEU A 283 13.43 -11.15 10.79
C LEU A 283 12.09 -11.39 11.50
N LYS A 284 11.25 -10.37 11.51
CA LYS A 284 9.85 -10.46 11.95
C LYS A 284 8.92 -10.14 10.79
N VAL A 285 7.80 -10.85 10.71
CA VAL A 285 6.69 -10.53 9.80
C VAL A 285 5.48 -10.24 10.66
N VAL A 286 4.92 -9.03 10.55
CA VAL A 286 3.84 -8.55 11.41
C VAL A 286 2.72 -7.89 10.61
N LYS A 287 1.54 -7.77 11.23
CA LYS A 287 0.45 -6.95 10.69
C LYS A 287 0.74 -5.47 10.89
N GLY A 288 0.34 -4.64 9.92
CA GLY A 288 0.26 -3.19 10.10
C GLY A 288 -0.70 -2.82 11.24
N ALA A 289 -0.34 -1.77 11.96
CA ALA A 289 -1.09 -1.33 13.14
C ALA A 289 -2.11 -0.22 12.83
N LEU A 290 -1.86 0.60 11.80
CA LEU A 290 -2.66 1.79 11.49
C LEU A 290 -3.81 1.53 10.50
N GLY A 291 -3.79 0.37 9.83
CA GLY A 291 -4.81 0.02 8.84
C GLY A 291 -4.96 1.10 7.78
N ASP A 292 -6.19 1.50 7.52
CA ASP A 292 -6.54 2.51 6.50
C ASP A 292 -6.01 3.93 6.79
N MET A 293 -5.51 4.18 7.99
CA MET A 293 -5.00 5.50 8.39
C MET A 293 -3.50 5.66 8.11
N ALA A 294 -2.77 4.60 7.79
CA ALA A 294 -1.33 4.65 7.61
C ALA A 294 -0.89 5.65 6.55
N GLY A 295 -1.57 5.69 5.39
CA GLY A 295 -1.29 6.68 4.33
C GLY A 295 -1.44 8.13 4.80
N ILE A 296 -2.47 8.41 5.61
CA ILE A 296 -2.72 9.74 6.20
C ILE A 296 -1.61 10.12 7.18
N TYR A 297 -1.24 9.22 8.08
CA TYR A 297 -0.16 9.48 9.04
C TYR A 297 1.18 9.70 8.33
N GLY A 298 1.49 8.88 7.31
CA GLY A 298 2.72 9.03 6.54
C GLY A 298 2.75 10.35 5.75
N ALA A 299 1.65 10.70 5.10
CA ALA A 299 1.53 11.96 4.37
C ALA A 299 1.71 13.17 5.32
N ALA A 300 1.06 13.17 6.49
CA ALA A 300 1.21 14.21 7.50
C ALA A 300 2.66 14.29 8.04
N PHE A 301 3.33 13.15 8.22
CA PHE A 301 4.72 13.11 8.65
C PHE A 301 5.67 13.69 7.59
N VAL A 302 5.46 13.36 6.31
CA VAL A 302 6.23 13.94 5.21
C VAL A 302 6.04 15.47 5.15
N ALA A 303 4.82 15.96 5.36
CA ALA A 303 4.55 17.38 5.48
C ALA A 303 5.30 18.01 6.66
N MET A 304 5.28 17.36 7.83
CA MET A 304 6.01 17.80 9.03
C MET A 304 7.54 17.86 8.78
N LYS A 305 8.07 16.92 8.03
CA LYS A 305 9.50 16.87 7.67
C LYS A 305 9.84 17.68 6.41
N ARG A 306 8.89 18.43 5.85
CA ARG A 306 9.05 19.22 4.62
C ARG A 306 9.66 18.41 3.47
N GLY A 307 9.20 17.18 3.30
CA GLY A 307 9.66 16.26 2.26
C GLY A 307 10.94 15.49 2.58
N ALA A 308 11.61 15.74 3.70
CA ALA A 308 12.82 15.02 4.11
C ALA A 308 12.45 13.76 4.93
N VAL A 309 12.45 12.58 4.29
CA VAL A 309 12.10 11.28 4.90
C VAL A 309 13.06 10.16 4.50
#